data_0c54922a5269256380c2dd4639ab3acf
#
_entry.id   0c54922a5269256380c2dd4639ab3acf
#
_cell.length_a   1.000
_cell.length_b   1.000
_cell.length_c   1.000
_cell.angle_alpha   90.00
_cell.angle_beta   90.00
_cell.angle_gamma   90.00
#
_symmetry.space_group_name_H-M   'P 1'
#
loop_
_entity.id
_entity.type
_entity.pdbx_description
1 polymer ?
#
loop_
_entity_poly.entity_id
_entity_poly.type
_entity_poly.pdbx_seq_one_letter_code
_entity_poly.pdbx_strand_id
1 'polypeptide(L)'
;MEAAAELQIPVLVLDRPNPIRSDIVEGPLLDLNFQSFIGKYPIPIRYGWTVGELAQKIVAEQWIPAVPSLSVVSMEGWYASLWYDETNLPWVKPSPNIPDVGTALIYPGMCLLEGTNVSEGRGTDHPFKWFGAPWINGKILSQELNKLHLPGVVFVPRSFTPISIPGVADKPKYENQLCDGIEIRVITRNKYQSINVGVSLSLIHI
;
A
#
# COMPACT_ATOMS: atom_id res chain seq x y z
N MET A 1 -1.02 9.54 19.04
CA MET A 1 -2.04 10.50 19.54
C MET A 1 -2.57 10.09 20.92
N GLU A 2 -2.97 8.84 21.18
CA GLU A 2 -3.49 8.41 22.51
C GLU A 2 -2.52 8.72 23.64
N ALA A 3 -1.27 8.24 23.59
CA ALA A 3 -0.27 8.51 24.60
C ALA A 3 0.00 10.02 24.82
N ALA A 4 -0.06 10.81 23.75
CA ALA A 4 0.09 12.25 23.84
C ALA A 4 -1.11 12.90 24.59
N ALA A 5 -2.32 12.38 24.34
CA ALA A 5 -3.52 12.85 25.00
C ALA A 5 -3.52 12.51 26.49
N GLU A 6 -3.14 11.29 26.86
CA GLU A 6 -3.01 10.84 28.25
C GLU A 6 -2.00 11.68 29.06
N LEU A 7 -0.90 12.06 28.39
CA LEU A 7 0.17 12.86 29.01
C LEU A 7 -0.02 14.38 28.81
N GLN A 8 -1.13 14.81 28.23
CA GLN A 8 -1.43 16.21 27.92
C GLN A 8 -0.34 16.89 27.06
N ILE A 9 0.31 16.14 26.18
CA ILE A 9 1.34 16.65 25.27
C ILE A 9 0.64 17.15 24.00
N PRO A 10 0.86 18.39 23.55
CA PRO A 10 0.32 18.88 22.29
C PRO A 10 0.91 18.13 21.09
N VAL A 11 0.07 17.88 20.10
CA VAL A 11 0.45 17.20 18.85
C VAL A 11 0.41 18.20 17.70
N LEU A 12 1.53 18.38 17.03
CA LEU A 12 1.64 19.17 15.81
C LEU A 12 1.86 18.24 14.61
N VAL A 13 0.97 18.26 13.64
CA VAL A 13 1.11 17.52 12.38
C VAL A 13 1.50 18.50 11.27
N LEU A 14 2.69 18.31 10.71
CA LEU A 14 3.09 18.95 9.46
C LEU A 14 2.53 18.09 8.33
N ASP A 15 1.46 18.55 7.70
CA ASP A 15 0.76 17.75 6.70
C ASP A 15 1.59 17.54 5.44
N ARG A 16 1.31 16.47 4.70
CA ARG A 16 2.01 16.11 3.47
C ARG A 16 1.04 15.45 2.48
N PRO A 17 1.34 15.49 1.17
CA PRO A 17 0.51 14.86 0.15
C PRO A 17 0.33 13.36 0.40
N ASN A 18 -0.88 12.87 0.22
CA ASN A 18 -1.08 11.43 0.03
C ASN A 18 -0.50 11.04 -1.33
N PRO A 19 0.47 10.13 -1.39
CA PRO A 19 1.19 9.86 -2.64
C PRO A 19 0.35 9.24 -3.75
N ILE A 20 -0.79 8.66 -3.40
CA ILE A 20 -1.68 7.96 -4.32
C ILE A 20 -3.04 8.62 -4.45
N ARG A 21 -3.10 9.95 -4.27
CA ARG A 21 -4.30 10.82 -4.28
C ARG A 21 -5.18 10.63 -3.04
N SER A 22 -5.80 11.71 -2.60
CA SER A 22 -6.73 11.70 -1.45
C SER A 22 -8.21 11.66 -1.87
N ASP A 23 -8.53 11.82 -3.14
CA ASP A 23 -9.89 11.74 -3.66
C ASP A 23 -10.30 10.32 -4.10
N ILE A 24 -9.40 9.34 -4.00
CA ILE A 24 -9.68 7.95 -4.36
C ILE A 24 -9.68 7.08 -3.10
N VAL A 25 -10.78 6.39 -2.90
CA VAL A 25 -11.01 5.45 -1.78
C VAL A 25 -11.25 4.05 -2.34
N GLU A 26 -10.60 3.02 -1.77
CA GLU A 26 -10.77 1.63 -2.19
C GLU A 26 -10.79 0.67 -0.99
N GLY A 27 -11.58 -0.37 -1.11
CA GLY A 27 -11.74 -1.43 -0.12
C GLY A 27 -12.89 -1.17 0.86
N PRO A 28 -13.28 -2.22 1.61
CA PRO A 28 -14.30 -2.11 2.64
C PRO A 28 -13.78 -1.33 3.85
N LEU A 29 -14.70 -0.83 4.67
CA LEU A 29 -14.36 -0.35 6.02
C LEU A 29 -13.88 -1.52 6.88
N LEU A 30 -12.92 -1.26 7.76
CA LEU A 30 -12.50 -2.23 8.76
C LEU A 30 -13.67 -2.58 9.68
N ASP A 31 -13.99 -3.86 9.79
CA ASP A 31 -14.84 -4.38 10.86
C ASP A 31 -14.03 -4.37 12.17
N LEU A 32 -14.52 -3.65 13.17
CA LEU A 32 -13.83 -3.47 14.46
C LEU A 32 -13.64 -4.78 15.23
N ASN A 33 -14.37 -5.86 14.89
CA ASN A 33 -14.10 -7.19 15.43
C ASN A 33 -12.73 -7.74 15.01
N PHE A 34 -12.14 -7.20 13.94
CA PHE A 34 -10.79 -7.54 13.45
C PHE A 34 -9.78 -6.42 13.72
N GLN A 35 -10.08 -5.53 14.67
CA GLN A 35 -9.16 -4.44 15.05
C GLN A 35 -7.81 -5.00 15.51
N SER A 36 -6.73 -4.35 15.04
CA SER A 36 -5.36 -4.72 15.37
C SER A 36 -4.44 -3.50 15.33
N PHE A 37 -3.15 -3.70 15.63
CA PHE A 37 -2.15 -2.64 15.52
C PHE A 37 -2.05 -2.04 14.11
N ILE A 38 -2.23 -2.86 13.07
CA ILE A 38 -2.15 -2.43 11.66
C ILE A 38 -3.49 -1.99 11.07
N GLY A 39 -4.59 -2.18 11.77
CA GLY A 39 -5.92 -1.74 11.37
C GLY A 39 -6.73 -1.39 12.62
N LYS A 40 -6.75 -0.11 12.99
CA LYS A 40 -7.29 0.33 14.27
C LYS A 40 -8.65 1.00 14.17
N TYR A 41 -8.94 1.69 13.07
CA TYR A 41 -10.14 2.50 12.91
C TYR A 41 -10.99 2.02 11.73
N PRO A 42 -12.30 2.33 11.71
CA PRO A 42 -13.21 1.90 10.65
C PRO A 42 -13.00 2.72 9.37
N ILE A 43 -11.84 2.52 8.77
CA ILE A 43 -11.43 3.17 7.52
C ILE A 43 -11.10 2.11 6.46
N PRO A 44 -11.25 2.41 5.16
CA PRO A 44 -10.86 1.49 4.09
C PRO A 44 -9.33 1.39 3.96
N ILE A 45 -8.84 0.37 3.28
CA ILE A 45 -7.39 0.14 3.09
C ILE A 45 -6.75 1.32 2.36
N ARG A 46 -7.35 1.79 1.27
CA ARG A 46 -7.01 3.05 0.63
C ARG A 46 -7.98 4.12 1.11
N TYR A 47 -7.64 4.81 2.16
CA TYR A 47 -8.55 5.66 2.92
C TYR A 47 -8.76 7.09 2.37
N GLY A 48 -7.92 7.54 1.43
CA GLY A 48 -8.15 8.79 0.70
C GLY A 48 -7.95 10.08 1.51
N TRP A 49 -7.14 10.09 2.56
CA TRP A 49 -6.82 11.27 3.36
C TRP A 49 -5.32 11.53 3.43
N THR A 50 -4.94 12.76 3.77
CA THR A 50 -3.59 13.07 4.23
C THR A 50 -3.43 12.65 5.69
N VAL A 51 -2.20 12.68 6.20
CA VAL A 51 -1.95 12.37 7.63
C VAL A 51 -2.58 13.41 8.55
N GLY A 52 -2.65 14.69 8.12
CA GLY A 52 -3.30 15.76 8.85
C GLY A 52 -4.82 15.59 8.89
N GLU A 53 -5.44 15.30 7.75
CA GLU A 53 -6.87 15.01 7.65
C GLU A 53 -7.26 13.78 8.48
N LEU A 54 -6.44 12.71 8.44
CA LEU A 54 -6.68 11.53 9.27
C LEU A 54 -6.58 11.87 10.77
N ALA A 55 -5.60 12.67 11.18
CA ALA A 55 -5.45 13.08 12.58
C ALA A 55 -6.68 13.89 13.04
N GLN A 56 -7.16 14.83 12.23
CA GLN A 56 -8.38 15.59 12.51
C GLN A 56 -9.62 14.68 12.59
N LYS A 57 -9.73 13.70 11.67
CA LYS A 57 -10.82 12.73 11.66
C LYS A 57 -10.85 11.88 12.93
N ILE A 58 -9.70 11.37 13.38
CA ILE A 58 -9.57 10.59 14.63
C ILE A 58 -10.11 11.38 15.83
N VAL A 59 -9.82 12.68 15.91
CA VAL A 59 -10.31 13.56 16.97
C VAL A 59 -11.80 13.85 16.83
N ALA A 60 -12.25 14.20 15.62
CA ALA A 60 -13.64 14.56 15.37
C ALA A 60 -14.63 13.40 15.61
N GLU A 61 -14.23 12.18 15.25
CA GLU A 61 -15.03 10.97 15.46
C GLU A 61 -14.86 10.34 16.86
N GLN A 62 -14.02 10.97 17.71
CA GLN A 62 -13.74 10.46 19.05
C GLN A 62 -13.26 9.01 19.08
N TRP A 63 -12.44 8.63 18.10
CA TRP A 63 -11.88 7.27 18.02
C TRP A 63 -10.81 6.98 19.06
N ILE A 64 -10.37 8.00 19.80
CA ILE A 64 -9.44 7.89 20.93
C ILE A 64 -10.11 8.39 22.22
N PRO A 65 -9.82 7.76 23.37
CA PRO A 65 -10.52 8.06 24.62
C PRO A 65 -10.26 9.47 25.20
N ALA A 66 -9.16 10.06 24.81
CA ALA A 66 -8.81 11.44 25.17
C ALA A 66 -8.39 12.22 23.94
N VAL A 67 -8.74 13.50 23.88
CA VAL A 67 -8.42 14.38 22.75
C VAL A 67 -7.15 15.17 23.06
N PRO A 68 -6.06 15.00 22.32
CA PRO A 68 -4.87 15.81 22.49
C PRO A 68 -5.15 17.25 21.99
N SER A 69 -4.34 18.21 22.45
CA SER A 69 -4.25 19.50 21.76
C SER A 69 -3.62 19.26 20.39
N LEU A 70 -4.44 19.26 19.33
CA LEU A 70 -4.03 18.97 17.96
C LEU A 70 -3.95 20.24 17.12
N SER A 71 -2.81 20.47 16.49
CA SER A 71 -2.62 21.47 15.46
C SER A 71 -2.16 20.81 14.16
N VAL A 72 -2.74 21.18 13.02
CA VAL A 72 -2.33 20.70 11.70
C VAL A 72 -1.87 21.91 10.88
N VAL A 73 -0.65 21.86 10.38
CA VAL A 73 -0.12 22.82 9.41
C VAL A 73 -0.47 22.31 8.03
N SER A 74 -1.43 22.96 7.39
CA SER A 74 -1.92 22.60 6.06
C SER A 74 -0.89 22.88 4.97
N MET A 75 -0.94 22.11 3.90
CA MET A 75 -0.14 22.34 2.70
C MET A 75 -0.68 23.50 1.88
N GLU A 76 0.21 24.25 1.26
CA GLU A 76 -0.14 25.26 0.28
C GLU A 76 -0.11 24.70 -1.13
N GLY A 77 -1.10 25.05 -1.96
CA GLY A 77 -1.17 24.65 -3.37
C GLY A 77 -1.39 23.17 -3.63
N TRP A 78 -1.77 22.38 -2.62
CA TRP A 78 -2.10 20.98 -2.77
C TRP A 78 -3.60 20.77 -3.02
N TYR A 79 -3.91 19.77 -3.86
CA TYR A 79 -5.26 19.31 -4.15
C TYR A 79 -5.36 17.80 -4.00
N ALA A 80 -6.47 17.29 -3.51
CA ALA A 80 -6.72 15.87 -3.28
C ALA A 80 -6.53 14.99 -4.54
N SER A 81 -6.72 15.57 -5.74
CA SER A 81 -6.57 14.89 -7.02
C SER A 81 -5.13 14.86 -7.57
N LEU A 82 -4.16 15.48 -6.91
CA LEU A 82 -2.77 15.44 -7.34
C LEU A 82 -2.12 14.09 -7.02
N TRP A 83 -1.40 13.55 -7.98
CA TRP A 83 -0.42 12.50 -7.73
C TRP A 83 0.86 13.11 -7.14
N TYR A 84 1.61 12.31 -6.37
CA TYR A 84 2.81 12.82 -5.71
C TYR A 84 3.85 13.40 -6.68
N ASP A 85 4.04 12.79 -7.83
CA ASP A 85 4.97 13.24 -8.88
C ASP A 85 4.53 14.55 -9.57
N GLU A 86 3.29 14.99 -9.37
CA GLU A 86 2.77 16.28 -9.82
C GLU A 86 3.03 17.42 -8.82
N THR A 87 3.49 17.09 -7.61
CA THR A 87 3.76 18.07 -6.55
C THR A 87 5.15 18.71 -6.64
N ASN A 88 6.04 18.20 -7.49
CA ASN A 88 7.45 18.58 -7.57
C ASN A 88 8.26 18.34 -6.28
N LEU A 89 7.72 17.60 -5.31
CA LEU A 89 8.43 17.24 -4.09
C LEU A 89 9.34 16.03 -4.32
N PRO A 90 10.51 15.98 -3.69
CA PRO A 90 11.38 14.81 -3.78
C PRO A 90 10.72 13.59 -3.12
N TRP A 91 10.82 12.42 -3.74
CA TRP A 91 10.33 11.19 -3.14
C TRP A 91 11.16 10.81 -1.91
N VAL A 92 10.54 10.86 -0.75
CA VAL A 92 11.10 10.31 0.49
C VAL A 92 10.41 8.98 0.75
N LYS A 93 11.16 7.88 0.74
CA LYS A 93 10.63 6.53 0.92
C LYS A 93 9.92 6.40 2.28
N PRO A 94 8.62 6.13 2.31
CA PRO A 94 7.90 5.91 3.58
C PRO A 94 8.31 4.58 4.24
N SER A 95 8.85 3.66 3.45
CA SER A 95 9.39 2.38 3.88
C SER A 95 10.50 1.95 2.91
N PRO A 96 11.51 1.17 3.35
CA PRO A 96 12.54 0.62 2.47
C PRO A 96 11.98 -0.15 1.26
N ASN A 97 10.83 -0.82 1.44
CA ASN A 97 10.14 -1.57 0.38
C ASN A 97 9.11 -0.74 -0.42
N ILE A 98 9.06 0.57 -0.24
CA ILE A 98 8.27 1.50 -1.07
C ILE A 98 9.21 2.49 -1.76
N PRO A 99 9.98 2.03 -2.75
CA PRO A 99 11.05 2.83 -3.38
C PRO A 99 10.53 3.98 -4.23
N ASP A 100 9.31 3.92 -4.73
CA ASP A 100 8.72 4.88 -5.67
C ASP A 100 7.18 4.98 -5.54
N VAL A 101 6.61 6.00 -6.20
CA VAL A 101 5.15 6.25 -6.24
C VAL A 101 4.38 5.08 -6.88
N GLY A 102 4.97 4.43 -7.89
CA GLY A 102 4.34 3.27 -8.54
C GLY A 102 4.16 2.09 -7.57
N THR A 103 5.17 1.84 -6.73
CA THR A 103 5.06 0.84 -5.66
C THR A 103 4.03 1.26 -4.61
N ALA A 104 4.00 2.54 -4.21
CA ALA A 104 2.99 3.05 -3.28
C ALA A 104 1.55 2.86 -3.81
N LEU A 105 1.35 3.04 -5.13
CA LEU A 105 0.05 2.83 -5.78
C LEU A 105 -0.40 1.36 -5.76
N ILE A 106 0.52 0.43 -5.95
CA ILE A 106 0.24 -1.01 -6.00
C ILE A 106 0.07 -1.59 -4.59
N TYR A 107 0.79 -1.07 -3.60
CA TYR A 107 0.90 -1.60 -2.25
C TYR A 107 -0.45 -1.86 -1.53
N PRO A 108 -1.49 -1.01 -1.60
CA PRO A 108 -2.76 -1.26 -0.89
C PRO A 108 -3.42 -2.60 -1.24
N GLY A 109 -3.28 -3.06 -2.47
CA GLY A 109 -3.75 -4.39 -2.88
C GLY A 109 -2.73 -5.49 -2.59
N MET A 110 -1.46 -5.22 -2.83
CA MET A 110 -0.42 -6.23 -2.70
C MET A 110 -0.08 -6.57 -1.24
N CYS A 111 -0.36 -5.69 -0.28
CA CYS A 111 -0.20 -6.01 1.14
C CYS A 111 -1.08 -7.20 1.58
N LEU A 112 -2.20 -7.47 0.91
CA LEU A 112 -3.05 -8.64 1.16
C LEU A 112 -2.31 -9.96 0.94
N LEU A 113 -1.29 -9.97 0.07
CA LEU A 113 -0.51 -11.15 -0.26
C LEU A 113 0.60 -11.45 0.75
N GLU A 114 0.91 -10.51 1.65
CA GLU A 114 1.90 -10.74 2.71
C GLU A 114 1.52 -11.90 3.64
N GLY A 115 0.22 -12.10 3.85
CA GLY A 115 -0.33 -13.23 4.63
C GLY A 115 -0.44 -14.55 3.87
N THR A 116 0.00 -14.63 2.62
CA THR A 116 -0.10 -15.84 1.78
C THR A 116 1.24 -16.56 1.67
N ASN A 117 1.24 -17.72 0.96
CA ASN A 117 2.43 -18.51 0.69
C ASN A 117 3.18 -18.13 -0.59
N VAL A 118 2.95 -16.96 -1.14
CA VAL A 118 3.68 -16.46 -2.31
C VAL A 118 4.60 -15.31 -1.93
N SER A 119 5.67 -15.10 -2.71
CA SER A 119 6.54 -13.94 -2.56
C SER A 119 5.88 -12.72 -3.18
N GLU A 120 5.84 -11.63 -2.44
CA GLU A 120 5.40 -10.31 -2.90
C GLU A 120 6.57 -9.46 -3.43
N GLY A 121 7.67 -10.10 -3.82
CA GLY A 121 8.83 -9.45 -4.43
C GLY A 121 9.77 -8.73 -3.46
N ARG A 122 9.58 -8.82 -2.14
CA ARG A 122 10.57 -8.35 -1.17
C ARG A 122 11.88 -9.13 -1.35
N GLY A 123 13.00 -8.46 -1.13
CA GLY A 123 14.32 -9.03 -1.43
C GLY A 123 14.69 -8.98 -2.91
N THR A 124 13.98 -8.15 -3.70
CA THR A 124 14.29 -7.81 -5.09
C THR A 124 14.31 -6.28 -5.27
N ASP A 125 14.68 -5.81 -6.45
CA ASP A 125 14.62 -4.38 -6.81
C ASP A 125 13.18 -3.88 -7.06
N HIS A 126 12.18 -4.80 -7.03
CA HIS A 126 10.80 -4.50 -7.39
C HIS A 126 9.80 -5.05 -6.36
N PRO A 127 9.95 -4.67 -5.07
CA PRO A 127 9.04 -5.11 -4.02
C PRO A 127 7.59 -4.73 -4.37
N PHE A 128 6.66 -5.65 -4.12
CA PHE A 128 5.23 -5.54 -4.43
C PHE A 128 4.85 -5.42 -5.91
N LYS A 129 5.80 -5.14 -6.81
CA LYS A 129 5.57 -5.17 -8.27
C LYS A 129 5.73 -6.57 -8.85
N TRP A 130 6.53 -7.41 -8.21
CA TRP A 130 6.71 -8.81 -8.59
C TRP A 130 6.02 -9.72 -7.58
N PHE A 131 5.40 -10.76 -8.10
CA PHE A 131 4.64 -11.74 -7.35
C PHE A 131 4.91 -13.13 -7.91
N GLY A 132 5.23 -14.10 -7.05
CA GLY A 132 5.52 -15.43 -7.55
C GLY A 132 5.93 -16.43 -6.47
N ALA A 133 6.16 -17.67 -6.90
CA ALA A 133 6.64 -18.76 -6.05
C ALA A 133 7.36 -19.80 -6.91
N PRO A 134 8.15 -20.74 -6.32
CA PRO A 134 8.85 -21.78 -7.07
C PRO A 134 7.92 -22.76 -7.83
N TRP A 135 6.68 -22.86 -7.42
CA TRP A 135 5.68 -23.78 -7.97
C TRP A 135 4.70 -23.10 -8.95
N ILE A 136 4.78 -21.81 -9.14
CA ILE A 136 3.93 -21.06 -10.09
C ILE A 136 4.48 -21.21 -11.51
N ASN A 137 3.59 -21.19 -12.51
CA ASN A 137 3.92 -20.96 -13.92
C ASN A 137 3.51 -19.54 -14.30
N GLY A 138 4.47 -18.63 -14.35
CA GLY A 138 4.22 -17.20 -14.59
C GLY A 138 3.57 -16.90 -15.94
N LYS A 139 3.86 -17.70 -16.98
CA LYS A 139 3.24 -17.54 -18.30
C LYS A 139 1.75 -17.87 -18.26
N ILE A 140 1.38 -18.97 -17.64
CA ILE A 140 -0.03 -19.35 -17.49
C ILE A 140 -0.74 -18.34 -16.62
N LEU A 141 -0.16 -18.01 -15.45
CA LEU A 141 -0.73 -17.05 -14.51
C LEU A 141 -0.99 -15.69 -15.17
N SER A 142 -0.01 -15.15 -15.90
CA SER A 142 -0.18 -13.86 -16.58
C SER A 142 -1.29 -13.89 -17.64
N GLN A 143 -1.44 -15.00 -18.37
CA GLN A 143 -2.51 -15.16 -19.35
C GLN A 143 -3.89 -15.18 -18.69
N GLU A 144 -4.06 -15.93 -17.61
CA GLU A 144 -5.34 -16.01 -16.89
C GLU A 144 -5.71 -14.66 -16.25
N LEU A 145 -4.76 -13.99 -15.62
CA LEU A 145 -4.97 -12.66 -15.03
C LEU A 145 -5.35 -11.61 -16.10
N ASN A 146 -4.70 -11.61 -17.25
CA ASN A 146 -5.02 -10.67 -18.31
C ASN A 146 -6.42 -10.91 -18.93
N LYS A 147 -6.96 -12.13 -18.87
CA LYS A 147 -8.36 -12.42 -19.29
C LYS A 147 -9.40 -11.73 -18.39
N LEU A 148 -9.04 -11.36 -17.16
CA LEU A 148 -9.93 -10.63 -16.27
C LEU A 148 -10.16 -9.18 -16.71
N HIS A 149 -9.37 -8.67 -17.66
CA HIS A 149 -9.45 -7.29 -18.17
C HIS A 149 -9.51 -6.22 -17.08
N LEU A 150 -8.73 -6.41 -16.00
CA LEU A 150 -8.70 -5.45 -14.89
C LEU A 150 -8.25 -4.07 -15.38
N PRO A 151 -8.96 -3.00 -14.98
CA PRO A 151 -8.71 -1.68 -15.57
C PRO A 151 -7.32 -1.14 -15.20
N GLY A 152 -6.61 -0.59 -16.20
CA GLY A 152 -5.37 0.16 -16.00
C GLY A 152 -4.14 -0.68 -15.65
N VAL A 153 -4.19 -2.01 -15.76
CA VAL A 153 -3.10 -2.93 -15.44
C VAL A 153 -2.94 -4.02 -16.48
N VAL A 154 -1.70 -4.48 -16.64
CA VAL A 154 -1.36 -5.72 -17.38
C VAL A 154 -0.39 -6.54 -16.54
N PHE A 155 -0.44 -7.85 -16.70
CA PHE A 155 0.41 -8.80 -16.00
C PHE A 155 1.39 -9.41 -17.00
N VAL A 156 2.68 -9.36 -16.69
CA VAL A 156 3.76 -9.84 -17.57
C VAL A 156 4.50 -10.96 -16.86
N PRO A 157 4.79 -12.08 -17.52
CA PRO A 157 5.58 -13.15 -16.92
C PRO A 157 6.93 -12.66 -16.42
N ARG A 158 7.31 -13.08 -15.22
CA ARG A 158 8.56 -12.67 -14.59
C ARG A 158 9.10 -13.77 -13.70
N SER A 159 10.39 -14.09 -13.85
CA SER A 159 11.11 -14.92 -12.90
C SER A 159 12.06 -14.05 -12.08
N PHE A 160 12.23 -14.36 -10.79
CA PHE A 160 13.08 -13.62 -9.87
C PHE A 160 13.56 -14.52 -8.73
N THR A 161 14.63 -14.11 -8.07
CA THR A 161 15.15 -14.81 -6.88
C THR A 161 15.25 -13.80 -5.74
N PRO A 162 14.40 -13.92 -4.70
CA PRO A 162 14.52 -13.05 -3.52
C PRO A 162 15.83 -13.33 -2.78
N ILE A 163 16.45 -12.27 -2.27
CA ILE A 163 17.67 -12.34 -1.42
C ILE A 163 17.46 -11.49 -0.16
N SER A 164 18.15 -11.84 0.92
CA SER A 164 18.19 -10.95 2.08
C SER A 164 18.94 -9.66 1.74
N ILE A 165 18.28 -8.53 2.06
CA ILE A 165 18.85 -7.19 1.90
C ILE A 165 18.82 -6.52 3.28
N PRO A 166 19.98 -6.32 3.93
CA PRO A 166 20.06 -5.76 5.27
C PRO A 166 19.30 -4.42 5.40
N GLY A 167 18.43 -4.30 6.42
CA GLY A 167 17.63 -3.10 6.66
C GLY A 167 16.45 -2.88 5.69
N VAL A 168 16.26 -3.75 4.70
CA VAL A 168 15.18 -3.66 3.70
C VAL A 168 14.27 -4.88 3.73
N ALA A 169 14.83 -6.08 3.57
CA ALA A 169 14.11 -7.34 3.56
C ALA A 169 14.99 -8.43 4.18
N ASP A 170 14.76 -8.71 5.46
CA ASP A 170 15.46 -9.81 6.14
C ASP A 170 14.66 -11.09 5.94
N LYS A 171 15.34 -12.15 5.46
CA LYS A 171 14.74 -13.48 5.19
C LYS A 171 13.42 -13.41 4.42
N PRO A 172 13.41 -12.85 3.19
CA PRO A 172 12.20 -12.82 2.39
C PRO A 172 11.70 -14.23 2.07
N LYS A 173 10.41 -14.37 1.75
CA LYS A 173 9.86 -15.67 1.31
C LYS A 173 10.63 -16.18 0.11
N TYR A 174 10.96 -17.49 0.12
CA TYR A 174 11.74 -18.18 -0.91
C TYR A 174 13.13 -17.57 -1.15
N GLU A 175 13.79 -17.11 -0.08
CA GLU A 175 15.16 -16.61 -0.14
C GLU A 175 16.07 -17.58 -0.89
N ASN A 176 16.87 -17.08 -1.85
CA ASN A 176 17.78 -17.84 -2.72
C ASN A 176 17.11 -18.94 -3.58
N GLN A 177 15.78 -18.93 -3.73
CA GLN A 177 15.07 -19.84 -4.61
C GLN A 177 14.54 -19.09 -5.82
N LEU A 178 14.64 -19.71 -7.00
CA LEU A 178 14.04 -19.16 -8.21
C LEU A 178 12.50 -19.26 -8.09
N CYS A 179 11.83 -18.12 -8.12
CA CYS A 179 10.40 -17.99 -8.22
C CYS A 179 10.03 -17.69 -9.68
N ASP A 180 8.99 -18.32 -10.19
CA ASP A 180 8.33 -17.88 -11.41
C ASP A 180 6.99 -17.20 -11.04
N GLY A 181 6.55 -16.27 -11.86
CA GLY A 181 5.37 -15.48 -11.52
C GLY A 181 5.11 -14.34 -12.49
N ILE A 182 4.71 -13.20 -11.98
CA ILE A 182 4.31 -12.05 -12.79
C ILE A 182 4.91 -10.74 -12.25
N GLU A 183 5.00 -9.80 -13.17
CA GLU A 183 5.18 -8.38 -12.91
C GLU A 183 3.86 -7.65 -13.12
N ILE A 184 3.45 -6.83 -12.17
CA ILE A 184 2.28 -5.97 -12.24
C ILE A 184 2.70 -4.66 -12.89
N ARG A 185 2.19 -4.37 -14.08
CA ARG A 185 2.43 -3.12 -14.80
C ARG A 185 1.19 -2.27 -14.86
N VAL A 186 1.20 -1.17 -14.12
CA VAL A 186 0.14 -0.15 -14.21
C VAL A 186 0.35 0.64 -15.50
N ILE A 187 -0.60 0.54 -16.44
CA ILE A 187 -0.57 1.24 -17.74
C ILE A 187 -1.41 2.52 -17.73
N THR A 188 -2.40 2.60 -16.84
CA THR A 188 -3.25 3.80 -16.70
C THR A 188 -3.61 3.98 -15.22
N ARG A 189 -2.80 4.76 -14.50
CA ARG A 189 -2.93 4.94 -13.04
C ARG A 189 -4.30 5.46 -12.58
N ASN A 190 -4.95 6.29 -13.39
CA ASN A 190 -6.29 6.81 -13.08
C ASN A 190 -7.42 5.78 -13.18
N LYS A 191 -7.16 4.62 -13.81
CA LYS A 191 -8.11 3.51 -13.91
C LYS A 191 -7.74 2.33 -13.01
N TYR A 192 -6.52 2.31 -12.50
CA TYR A 192 -6.00 1.21 -11.69
C TYR A 192 -6.70 1.14 -10.34
N GLN A 193 -7.18 -0.03 -10.00
CA GLN A 193 -7.88 -0.33 -8.74
C GLN A 193 -7.04 -1.32 -7.94
N SER A 194 -6.24 -0.81 -7.02
CA SER A 194 -5.25 -1.59 -6.28
C SER A 194 -5.87 -2.76 -5.50
N ILE A 195 -6.96 -2.50 -4.79
CA ILE A 195 -7.62 -3.52 -3.97
C ILE A 195 -8.24 -4.62 -4.82
N ASN A 196 -8.89 -4.28 -5.94
CA ASN A 196 -9.45 -5.28 -6.85
C ASN A 196 -8.37 -6.19 -7.44
N VAL A 197 -7.21 -5.63 -7.79
CA VAL A 197 -6.06 -6.42 -8.25
C VAL A 197 -5.55 -7.33 -7.15
N GLY A 198 -5.35 -6.83 -5.94
CA GLY A 198 -4.89 -7.63 -4.80
C GLY A 198 -5.84 -8.77 -4.45
N VAL A 199 -7.15 -8.52 -4.42
CA VAL A 199 -8.18 -9.56 -4.20
C VAL A 199 -8.15 -10.59 -5.33
N SER A 200 -8.10 -10.16 -6.59
CA SER A 200 -8.02 -11.08 -7.74
C SER A 200 -6.80 -11.99 -7.65
N LEU A 201 -5.63 -11.44 -7.29
CA LEU A 201 -4.41 -12.22 -7.09
C LEU A 201 -4.52 -13.18 -5.91
N SER A 202 -5.15 -12.78 -4.81
CA SER A 202 -5.32 -13.63 -3.62
C SER A 202 -6.24 -14.82 -3.87
N LEU A 203 -7.18 -14.72 -4.81
CA LEU A 203 -8.12 -15.81 -5.15
C LEU A 203 -7.55 -16.83 -6.14
N ILE A 204 -6.62 -16.43 -6.99
CA ILE A 204 -6.10 -17.31 -8.06
C ILE A 204 -5.12 -18.36 -7.52
N HIS A 205 -4.47 -18.14 -6.38
CA HIS A 205 -3.53 -19.12 -5.81
C HIS A 205 -4.19 -20.11 -4.84
N ILE A 206 -5.48 -19.96 -4.57
CA ILE A 206 -6.29 -20.94 -3.86
C ILE A 206 -6.74 -22.01 -4.84
#